data_4e0c01d43c0371e6a66dec435a5e852d
#
_entry.id   4e0c01d43c0371e6a66dec435a5e852d
#
_cell.length_a   1.000
_cell.length_b   1.000
_cell.length_c   1.000
_cell.angle_alpha   90.00
_cell.angle_beta   90.00
_cell.angle_gamma   90.00
#
_symmetry.space_group_name_H-M   'P 1'
#
loop_
_entity.id
_entity.type
_entity.pdbx_description
1 polymer ?
#
loop_
_entity_poly.entity_id
_entity_poly.type
_entity_poly.pdbx_seq_one_letter_code
_entity_poly.pdbx_strand_id
1 'polypeptide(L)'
;IDGLTGKILWQFQDTKHDVWDLDVVGPPLLTEIKVNNQTIPVVIALSKTGNILMVNRKSGKPIFDYSYQSVDAGQYPNQETSLKQKKFTLPEPISSINFDMNNDVTKLSKEQESYVRHKLRNAQSGNYPASNLKNDVVIFGVHGGPEWPGGAIDNKNRLVIPSNRYPSIIRAWFAIQNNKIDSNEEIIKLESYQTYLSNCASCHKANLSGYNESENTGDSYFPSLVGISRLKSKESLTSLKAFKYNHKYSNDINLMDSDTDDYIIYQSDLDELYDLFTKIDYITKSEQVIISEFQLLLDNHKLPGSNPPWGYLSSTDLTSGKTLWKVPFGIATDKITKKNYPGDMNFGGVITTKSGIIIATGTRDEYSRFYDADNGAELYKVKLPYAGSSPPITYMYKGCQYIGFNSTGGRFAGYGKNGDAFVVFKLDSCATEENI
;
A
#
# COMPACT_ATOMS: atom_id res chain seq x y z
N ILE A 1 19.41 -0.31 -22.82
CA ILE A 1 19.32 -1.13 -24.05
C ILE A 1 19.77 -0.26 -25.22
N ASP A 2 20.55 -0.80 -26.13
CA ASP A 2 20.87 -0.16 -27.40
C ASP A 2 19.62 -0.15 -28.30
N GLY A 3 19.23 1.03 -28.78
CA GLY A 3 17.98 1.21 -29.52
C GLY A 3 17.94 0.59 -30.92
N LEU A 4 19.10 0.31 -31.51
CA LEU A 4 19.21 -0.28 -32.84
C LEU A 4 19.31 -1.80 -32.78
N THR A 5 20.02 -2.31 -31.79
CA THR A 5 20.37 -3.75 -31.71
C THR A 5 19.59 -4.51 -30.66
N GLY A 6 18.90 -3.82 -29.73
CA GLY A 6 18.23 -4.43 -28.57
C GLY A 6 19.19 -4.97 -27.51
N LYS A 7 20.51 -4.78 -27.65
CA LYS A 7 21.51 -5.29 -26.72
C LYS A 7 21.39 -4.57 -25.37
N ILE A 8 21.42 -5.34 -24.28
CA ILE A 8 21.49 -4.81 -22.91
C ILE A 8 22.88 -4.21 -22.72
N LEU A 9 22.96 -2.89 -22.45
CA LEU A 9 24.20 -2.18 -22.19
C LEU A 9 24.56 -2.23 -20.69
N TRP A 10 23.58 -2.08 -19.83
CA TRP A 10 23.69 -2.21 -18.38
C TRP A 10 22.31 -2.43 -17.77
N GLN A 11 22.31 -2.90 -16.51
CA GLN A 11 21.11 -3.06 -15.70
C GLN A 11 21.43 -2.68 -14.26
N PHE A 12 20.41 -2.18 -13.56
CA PHE A 12 20.49 -1.86 -12.13
C PHE A 12 19.22 -2.38 -11.44
N GLN A 13 19.37 -3.13 -10.38
CA GLN A 13 18.27 -3.70 -9.60
C GLN A 13 18.20 -3.03 -8.24
N ASP A 14 17.03 -2.55 -7.82
CA ASP A 14 16.79 -2.02 -6.48
C ASP A 14 16.59 -3.15 -5.48
N THR A 15 15.40 -3.70 -5.39
CA THR A 15 15.04 -4.80 -4.49
C THR A 15 15.40 -6.14 -5.13
N LYS A 16 16.21 -6.95 -4.43
CA LYS A 16 16.54 -8.30 -4.88
C LYS A 16 15.48 -9.27 -4.38
N HIS A 17 15.01 -10.14 -5.30
CA HIS A 17 14.02 -11.16 -4.99
C HIS A 17 12.84 -10.55 -4.23
N ASP A 18 12.13 -9.66 -4.93
CA ASP A 18 11.05 -8.87 -4.37
C ASP A 18 9.80 -9.73 -4.09
N VAL A 19 9.53 -9.98 -2.82
CA VAL A 19 8.34 -10.69 -2.34
C VAL A 19 7.35 -9.74 -1.65
N TRP A 20 7.58 -8.42 -1.76
CA TRP A 20 6.81 -7.37 -1.08
C TRP A 20 6.10 -6.43 -2.06
N ASP A 21 6.29 -6.60 -3.38
CA ASP A 21 5.85 -5.66 -4.41
C ASP A 21 6.44 -4.25 -4.22
N LEU A 22 7.76 -4.20 -3.96
CA LEU A 22 8.55 -2.98 -3.76
C LEU A 22 9.33 -2.58 -5.01
N ASP A 23 8.70 -2.68 -6.16
CA ASP A 23 9.25 -2.48 -7.48
C ASP A 23 9.57 -1.00 -7.80
N VAL A 24 10.28 -0.81 -8.90
CA VAL A 24 10.45 0.50 -9.55
C VAL A 24 9.20 0.80 -10.34
N VAL A 25 8.38 1.72 -9.84
CA VAL A 25 6.97 1.83 -10.20
C VAL A 25 6.68 2.84 -11.30
N GLY A 26 7.45 3.93 -11.39
CA GLY A 26 7.20 5.03 -12.32
C GLY A 26 8.08 5.00 -13.57
N PRO A 27 7.72 5.76 -14.63
CA PRO A 27 8.58 5.93 -15.78
C PRO A 27 9.89 6.61 -15.38
N PRO A 28 11.03 6.19 -15.95
CA PRO A 28 12.31 6.81 -15.64
C PRO A 28 12.37 8.24 -16.17
N LEU A 29 12.97 9.13 -15.39
CA LEU A 29 13.19 10.52 -15.72
C LEU A 29 14.64 10.73 -16.18
N LEU A 30 14.83 11.53 -17.21
CA LEU A 30 16.14 11.82 -17.79
C LEU A 30 16.51 13.28 -17.55
N THR A 31 17.72 13.51 -17.03
CA THR A 31 18.27 14.87 -16.87
C THR A 31 19.81 14.84 -16.91
N GLU A 32 20.40 15.98 -16.65
CA GLU A 32 21.84 16.15 -16.44
C GLU A 32 22.09 16.90 -15.14
N ILE A 33 23.02 16.43 -14.34
CA ILE A 33 23.46 17.11 -13.12
C ILE A 33 24.92 17.60 -13.28
N LYS A 34 25.26 18.64 -12.54
CA LYS A 34 26.65 19.15 -12.47
C LYS A 34 27.28 18.71 -11.15
N VAL A 35 28.36 17.94 -11.26
CA VAL A 35 29.16 17.51 -10.10
C VAL A 35 30.62 17.83 -10.41
N ASN A 36 31.29 18.60 -9.55
CA ASN A 36 32.68 19.00 -9.73
C ASN A 36 32.96 19.58 -11.12
N ASN A 37 32.14 20.50 -11.60
CA ASN A 37 32.17 21.12 -12.92
C ASN A 37 32.00 20.15 -14.12
N GLN A 38 31.68 18.90 -13.88
CA GLN A 38 31.40 17.95 -14.96
C GLN A 38 29.86 17.76 -15.07
N THR A 39 29.38 17.79 -16.31
CA THR A 39 27.98 17.46 -16.61
C THR A 39 27.85 15.95 -16.75
N ILE A 40 27.01 15.33 -15.89
CA ILE A 40 26.76 13.90 -15.85
C ILE A 40 25.32 13.64 -16.32
N PRO A 41 25.14 12.89 -17.41
CA PRO A 41 23.81 12.47 -17.83
C PRO A 41 23.29 11.38 -16.88
N VAL A 42 22.11 11.61 -16.29
CA VAL A 42 21.52 10.71 -15.32
C VAL A 42 20.16 10.20 -15.79
N VAL A 43 19.81 9.00 -15.34
CA VAL A 43 18.46 8.48 -15.33
C VAL A 43 18.05 8.29 -13.88
N ILE A 44 16.82 8.69 -13.57
CA ILE A 44 16.24 8.63 -12.23
C ILE A 44 15.03 7.71 -12.30
N ALA A 45 14.95 6.78 -11.36
CA ALA A 45 13.82 5.91 -11.19
C ALA A 45 13.35 5.94 -9.72
N LEU A 46 12.06 5.83 -9.53
CA LEU A 46 11.41 5.90 -8.22
C LEU A 46 10.93 4.50 -7.83
N SER A 47 11.24 4.09 -6.61
CA SER A 47 10.86 2.78 -6.08
C SER A 47 9.86 2.93 -4.94
N LYS A 48 8.93 1.99 -4.80
CA LYS A 48 8.01 1.89 -3.66
C LYS A 48 8.72 1.79 -2.31
N THR A 49 10.01 1.42 -2.29
CA THR A 49 10.85 1.52 -1.07
C THR A 49 11.02 2.95 -0.57
N GLY A 50 10.68 3.94 -1.38
CA GLY A 50 10.99 5.35 -1.14
C GLY A 50 12.34 5.79 -1.68
N ASN A 51 13.12 4.88 -2.25
CA ASN A 51 14.42 5.20 -2.84
C ASN A 51 14.26 6.01 -4.13
N ILE A 52 15.14 6.99 -4.30
CA ILE A 52 15.38 7.71 -5.55
C ILE A 52 16.63 7.11 -6.18
N LEU A 53 16.46 6.26 -7.17
CA LEU A 53 17.55 5.58 -7.84
C LEU A 53 18.13 6.49 -8.90
N MET A 54 19.35 6.99 -8.71
CA MET A 54 20.05 7.84 -9.67
C MET A 54 21.28 7.12 -10.21
N VAL A 55 21.28 6.85 -11.51
CA VAL A 55 22.41 6.20 -12.17
C VAL A 55 22.90 6.99 -13.38
N ASN A 56 24.18 6.91 -13.65
CA ASN A 56 24.77 7.47 -14.87
C ASN A 56 24.17 6.75 -16.08
N ARG A 57 23.50 7.48 -16.97
CA ARG A 57 22.74 6.94 -18.10
C ARG A 57 23.63 6.16 -19.09
N LYS A 58 24.92 6.48 -19.18
CA LYS A 58 25.85 5.80 -20.09
C LYS A 58 26.42 4.51 -19.50
N SER A 59 26.72 4.50 -18.20
CA SER A 59 27.45 3.39 -17.56
C SER A 59 26.62 2.52 -16.63
N GLY A 60 25.42 2.96 -16.24
CA GLY A 60 24.61 2.29 -15.23
C GLY A 60 25.17 2.37 -13.80
N LYS A 61 26.26 3.11 -13.59
CA LYS A 61 26.84 3.27 -12.26
C LYS A 61 25.98 4.23 -11.42
N PRO A 62 25.70 3.91 -10.15
CA PRO A 62 24.97 4.80 -9.26
C PRO A 62 25.74 6.11 -9.07
N ILE A 63 25.00 7.22 -8.91
CA ILE A 63 25.57 8.57 -8.66
C ILE A 63 25.93 8.71 -7.18
N PHE A 64 25.14 8.15 -6.30
CA PHE A 64 25.38 8.10 -4.86
C PHE A 64 25.67 6.65 -4.43
N ASP A 65 26.55 6.50 -3.48
CA ASP A 65 26.90 5.19 -2.94
C ASP A 65 25.75 4.58 -2.13
N TYR A 66 25.75 3.26 -2.05
CA TYR A 66 24.84 2.49 -1.19
C TYR A 66 25.60 1.43 -0.41
N SER A 67 25.05 1.04 0.72
CA SER A 67 25.50 -0.10 1.51
C SER A 67 24.53 -1.26 1.35
N TYR A 68 24.81 -2.36 2.04
CA TYR A 68 23.88 -3.48 2.17
C TYR A 68 23.40 -3.60 3.62
N GLN A 69 22.11 -3.88 3.77
CA GLN A 69 21.51 -4.29 5.05
C GLN A 69 21.15 -5.77 4.99
N SER A 70 21.30 -6.45 6.11
CA SER A 70 20.82 -7.83 6.26
C SER A 70 19.30 -7.88 6.31
N VAL A 71 18.72 -8.93 5.76
CA VAL A 71 17.29 -9.20 5.70
C VAL A 71 17.05 -10.62 6.18
N ASP A 72 15.96 -10.84 6.90
CA ASP A 72 15.61 -12.16 7.39
C ASP A 72 15.32 -13.12 6.23
N ALA A 73 15.73 -14.38 6.40
CA ALA A 73 15.38 -15.43 5.47
C ALA A 73 13.88 -15.73 5.50
N GLY A 74 13.34 -16.19 4.37
CA GLY A 74 11.99 -16.74 4.31
C GLY A 74 11.79 -17.90 5.31
N GLN A 75 10.59 -17.99 5.87
CA GLN A 75 10.29 -18.89 6.99
C GLN A 75 9.34 -20.04 6.62
N TYR A 76 9.05 -20.25 5.34
CA TYR A 76 8.28 -21.41 4.89
C TYR A 76 9.00 -22.19 3.78
N PRO A 77 8.65 -23.47 3.58
CA PRO A 77 9.36 -24.34 2.63
C PRO A 77 9.44 -23.71 1.23
N ASN A 78 10.62 -23.82 0.62
CA ASN A 78 10.89 -23.32 -0.75
C ASN A 78 10.74 -21.81 -0.94
N GLN A 79 10.68 -21.02 0.13
CA GLN A 79 10.74 -19.57 0.00
C GLN A 79 12.19 -19.14 -0.26
N GLU A 80 12.44 -18.67 -1.46
CA GLU A 80 13.69 -18.01 -1.80
C GLU A 80 13.63 -16.54 -1.39
N THR A 81 14.65 -16.06 -0.69
CA THR A 81 14.80 -14.64 -0.33
C THR A 81 16.26 -14.22 -0.48
N SER A 82 16.47 -12.93 -0.76
CA SER A 82 17.82 -12.38 -0.70
C SER A 82 18.14 -11.95 0.73
N LEU A 83 19.20 -12.49 1.32
CA LEU A 83 19.63 -12.15 2.68
C LEU A 83 20.20 -10.74 2.81
N LYS A 84 20.33 -10.01 1.71
CA LYS A 84 20.84 -8.63 1.68
C LYS A 84 20.09 -7.77 0.69
N GLN A 85 19.65 -6.61 1.15
CA GLN A 85 19.05 -5.56 0.32
C GLN A 85 19.93 -4.31 0.32
N LYS A 86 19.85 -3.51 -0.73
CA LYS A 86 20.55 -2.22 -0.81
C LYS A 86 19.94 -1.24 0.18
N LYS A 87 20.81 -0.44 0.80
CA LYS A 87 20.42 0.67 1.67
C LYS A 87 21.04 1.96 1.14
N PHE A 88 20.19 2.84 0.66
CA PHE A 88 20.56 4.17 0.20
C PHE A 88 20.42 5.17 1.36
N THR A 89 21.34 6.11 1.43
CA THR A 89 21.25 7.27 2.33
C THR A 89 21.10 8.56 1.53
N LEU A 90 21.56 8.56 0.29
CA LEU A 90 21.41 9.63 -0.69
C LEU A 90 21.08 9.03 -2.07
N PRO A 91 20.21 9.69 -2.85
CA PRO A 91 19.33 10.76 -2.38
C PRO A 91 18.55 10.31 -1.16
N GLU A 92 18.18 11.24 -0.28
CA GLU A 92 17.38 10.92 0.90
C GLU A 92 16.09 10.21 0.50
N PRO A 93 15.82 9.01 1.05
CA PRO A 93 14.57 8.32 0.74
C PRO A 93 13.36 9.16 1.12
N ILE A 94 12.39 9.27 0.22
CA ILE A 94 11.19 10.10 0.43
C ILE A 94 10.15 9.47 1.35
N SER A 95 10.25 8.16 1.55
CA SER A 95 9.41 7.36 2.45
C SER A 95 10.22 6.20 3.03
N SER A 96 9.65 5.48 3.97
CA SER A 96 10.20 4.25 4.55
C SER A 96 9.20 3.13 4.40
N ILE A 97 9.67 1.91 4.15
CA ILE A 97 8.84 0.70 4.16
C ILE A 97 8.55 0.22 5.58
N ASN A 98 9.36 0.61 6.56
CA ASN A 98 9.19 0.18 7.93
C ASN A 98 7.96 0.84 8.57
N PHE A 99 7.06 0.02 9.10
CA PHE A 99 5.94 0.44 9.94
C PHE A 99 6.33 0.28 11.41
N ASP A 100 6.49 1.38 12.13
CA ASP A 100 6.80 1.36 13.56
C ASP A 100 5.51 1.10 14.37
N MET A 101 5.40 -0.10 14.94
CA MET A 101 4.25 -0.53 15.74
C MET A 101 3.93 0.38 16.94
N ASN A 102 4.91 1.13 17.45
CA ASN A 102 4.72 2.03 18.58
C ASN A 102 4.31 3.43 18.15
N ASN A 103 4.89 3.91 17.06
CA ASN A 103 4.77 5.31 16.65
C ASN A 103 3.80 5.51 15.49
N ASP A 104 3.66 4.53 14.59
CA ASP A 104 2.87 4.69 13.38
C ASP A 104 1.40 4.30 13.52
N VAL A 105 1.05 3.42 14.45
CA VAL A 105 -0.36 3.05 14.68
C VAL A 105 -1.20 4.30 14.94
N THR A 106 -2.34 4.38 14.26
CA THR A 106 -3.28 5.51 14.37
C THR A 106 -3.59 5.87 15.84
N LYS A 107 -3.59 7.16 16.13
CA LYS A 107 -3.94 7.75 17.45
C LYS A 107 -5.09 8.75 17.33
N LEU A 108 -5.91 8.62 16.28
CA LEU A 108 -7.04 9.53 16.02
C LEU A 108 -8.09 9.47 17.13
N SER A 109 -8.35 8.27 17.64
CA SER A 109 -9.14 8.00 18.84
C SER A 109 -8.62 6.74 19.55
N LYS A 110 -8.99 6.55 20.82
CA LYS A 110 -8.65 5.32 21.56
C LYS A 110 -9.29 4.06 20.92
N GLU A 111 -10.49 4.22 20.38
CA GLU A 111 -11.22 3.14 19.71
C GLU A 111 -10.51 2.70 18.42
N GLN A 112 -10.18 3.65 17.53
CA GLN A 112 -9.45 3.40 16.29
C GLN A 112 -8.07 2.78 16.57
N GLU A 113 -7.33 3.32 17.55
CA GLU A 113 -6.06 2.75 17.98
C GLU A 113 -6.22 1.29 18.46
N SER A 114 -7.19 1.03 19.34
CA SER A 114 -7.45 -0.31 19.88
C SER A 114 -7.82 -1.30 18.77
N TYR A 115 -8.64 -0.87 17.82
CA TYR A 115 -9.03 -1.67 16.66
C TYR A 115 -7.83 -2.07 15.80
N VAL A 116 -6.98 -1.10 15.44
CA VAL A 116 -5.78 -1.37 14.62
C VAL A 116 -4.77 -2.23 15.37
N ARG A 117 -4.53 -1.97 16.67
CA ARG A 117 -3.65 -2.81 17.50
C ARG A 117 -4.16 -4.24 17.59
N HIS A 118 -5.47 -4.43 17.65
CA HIS A 118 -6.05 -5.77 17.61
C HIS A 118 -5.79 -6.47 16.28
N LYS A 119 -5.98 -5.79 15.16
CA LYS A 119 -5.62 -6.33 13.82
C LYS A 119 -4.13 -6.71 13.73
N LEU A 120 -3.26 -5.95 14.37
CA LEU A 120 -1.82 -6.14 14.33
C LEU A 120 -1.26 -7.06 15.44
N ARG A 121 -2.11 -7.69 16.27
CA ARG A 121 -1.68 -8.49 17.43
C ARG A 121 -0.70 -9.64 17.10
N ASN A 122 -0.76 -10.15 15.86
CA ASN A 122 0.12 -11.19 15.35
C ASN A 122 0.99 -10.71 14.18
N ALA A 123 1.11 -9.39 14.01
CA ALA A 123 1.88 -8.84 12.90
C ALA A 123 3.33 -8.56 13.31
N GLN A 124 4.22 -8.65 12.35
CA GLN A 124 5.59 -8.18 12.42
C GLN A 124 5.82 -7.06 11.42
N SER A 125 6.77 -6.21 11.71
CA SER A 125 7.19 -5.10 10.86
C SER A 125 8.70 -5.02 10.80
N GLY A 126 9.24 -4.15 9.96
CA GLY A 126 10.69 -3.95 9.83
C GLY A 126 11.06 -3.49 8.42
N ASN A 127 12.35 -3.45 8.17
CA ASN A 127 12.87 -3.27 6.82
C ASN A 127 12.93 -4.64 6.14
N TYR A 128 12.09 -4.85 5.13
CA TYR A 128 11.99 -6.12 4.39
C TYR A 128 11.67 -7.33 5.29
N PRO A 129 10.59 -7.28 6.08
CA PRO A 129 10.24 -8.38 6.97
C PRO A 129 9.84 -9.61 6.15
N ALA A 130 10.41 -10.77 6.48
CA ALA A 130 10.08 -12.00 5.77
C ALA A 130 8.67 -12.47 6.11
N SER A 131 7.87 -12.80 5.09
CA SER A 131 6.57 -13.43 5.31
C SER A 131 6.73 -14.80 5.96
N ASN A 132 5.84 -15.14 6.89
CA ASN A 132 5.79 -16.45 7.51
C ASN A 132 4.33 -16.85 7.83
N LEU A 133 4.13 -18.13 8.17
CA LEU A 133 2.80 -18.67 8.44
C LEU A 133 2.25 -18.31 9.82
N LYS A 134 3.06 -17.75 10.72
CA LYS A 134 2.68 -17.45 12.11
C LYS A 134 2.27 -16.01 12.30
N ASN A 135 2.90 -15.11 11.54
CA ASN A 135 2.74 -13.68 11.71
C ASN A 135 2.38 -13.02 10.39
N ASP A 136 1.43 -12.11 10.44
CA ASP A 136 1.20 -11.17 9.34
C ASP A 136 2.40 -10.23 9.21
N VAL A 137 2.59 -9.66 8.03
CA VAL A 137 3.59 -8.62 7.79
C VAL A 137 2.88 -7.30 7.56
N VAL A 138 3.28 -6.25 8.26
CA VAL A 138 2.80 -4.89 8.02
C VAL A 138 3.97 -4.00 7.60
N ILE A 139 3.79 -3.30 6.47
CA ILE A 139 4.77 -2.38 5.89
C ILE A 139 4.07 -1.16 5.28
N PHE A 140 4.82 -0.05 5.15
CA PHE A 140 4.51 0.94 4.11
C PHE A 140 5.22 0.49 2.84
N GLY A 141 4.54 0.33 1.73
CA GLY A 141 5.23 -0.18 0.55
C GLY A 141 4.29 -0.27 -0.63
N VAL A 142 3.52 -1.32 -0.70
CA VAL A 142 2.65 -1.61 -1.85
C VAL A 142 1.75 -0.43 -2.24
N HIS A 143 1.14 0.21 -1.25
CA HIS A 143 0.33 1.42 -1.40
C HIS A 143 1.01 2.62 -0.72
N GLY A 144 2.32 2.58 -0.55
CA GLY A 144 3.15 3.63 0.04
C GLY A 144 4.34 3.97 -0.86
N GLY A 145 5.01 5.09 -0.58
CA GLY A 145 6.05 5.59 -1.46
C GLY A 145 5.54 6.27 -2.72
N PRO A 146 6.39 6.47 -3.73
CA PRO A 146 5.98 6.93 -5.05
C PRO A 146 5.14 5.90 -5.75
N GLU A 147 4.28 6.36 -6.65
CA GLU A 147 3.36 5.54 -7.42
C GLU A 147 3.56 5.70 -8.93
N TRP A 148 2.78 4.99 -9.74
CA TRP A 148 2.92 4.87 -11.20
C TRP A 148 3.07 6.19 -11.97
N PRO A 149 2.44 7.31 -11.58
CA PRO A 149 2.64 8.57 -12.30
C PRO A 149 4.07 9.12 -12.21
N GLY A 150 4.87 8.63 -11.28
CA GLY A 150 6.25 9.08 -11.08
C GLY A 150 6.36 10.49 -10.52
N GLY A 151 7.43 11.19 -10.89
CA GLY A 151 7.71 12.56 -10.48
C GLY A 151 7.97 13.49 -11.66
N ALA A 152 8.35 14.73 -11.39
CA ALA A 152 8.74 15.71 -12.38
C ALA A 152 10.02 16.43 -11.97
N ILE A 153 10.85 16.82 -12.94
CA ILE A 153 12.08 17.57 -12.70
C ILE A 153 11.87 19.01 -13.17
N ASP A 154 12.22 19.97 -12.33
CA ASP A 154 12.14 21.39 -12.69
C ASP A 154 13.44 21.93 -13.34
N ASN A 155 13.38 23.18 -13.75
CA ASN A 155 14.51 23.86 -14.40
C ASN A 155 15.71 24.16 -13.47
N LYS A 156 15.58 23.92 -12.17
CA LYS A 156 16.65 24.03 -11.16
C LYS A 156 17.22 22.66 -10.77
N ASN A 157 16.92 21.61 -11.53
CA ASN A 157 17.28 20.21 -11.22
C ASN A 157 16.77 19.73 -9.86
N ARG A 158 15.56 20.12 -9.50
CA ARG A 158 14.86 19.58 -8.34
C ARG A 158 13.83 18.56 -8.80
N LEU A 159 13.83 17.42 -8.15
CA LEU A 159 12.86 16.35 -8.39
C LEU A 159 11.68 16.53 -7.46
N VAL A 160 10.50 16.72 -8.02
CA VAL A 160 9.24 16.81 -7.29
C VAL A 160 8.52 15.48 -7.36
N ILE A 161 8.13 14.93 -6.21
CA ILE A 161 7.57 13.58 -6.08
C ILE A 161 6.33 13.60 -5.20
N PRO A 162 5.16 13.19 -5.71
CA PRO A 162 4.04 12.78 -4.87
C PRO A 162 4.30 11.39 -4.31
N SER A 163 3.97 11.17 -3.04
CA SER A 163 4.16 9.88 -2.38
C SER A 163 3.04 9.57 -1.40
N ASN A 164 2.78 8.30 -1.20
CA ASN A 164 1.79 7.77 -0.29
C ASN A 164 2.44 7.22 0.99
N ARG A 165 1.66 7.17 2.08
CA ARG A 165 2.04 6.57 3.36
C ARG A 165 0.89 5.72 3.92
N TYR A 166 0.39 4.83 3.09
CA TYR A 166 -0.65 3.89 3.47
C TYR A 166 -0.01 2.56 3.89
N PRO A 167 -0.32 2.05 5.10
CA PRO A 167 0.20 0.77 5.52
C PRO A 167 -0.58 -0.36 4.84
N SER A 168 0.16 -1.39 4.45
CA SER A 168 -0.38 -2.62 3.89
C SER A 168 -0.07 -3.79 4.79
N ILE A 169 -0.99 -4.76 4.84
CA ILE A 169 -0.83 -6.01 5.57
C ILE A 169 -0.77 -7.17 4.59
N ILE A 170 0.17 -8.08 4.82
CA ILE A 170 0.41 -9.26 4.01
C ILE A 170 0.29 -10.48 4.92
N ARG A 171 -0.43 -11.49 4.47
CA ARG A 171 -0.64 -12.74 5.21
C ARG A 171 -0.19 -13.92 4.38
N ALA A 172 0.25 -14.97 5.05
CA ALA A 172 0.54 -16.26 4.43
C ALA A 172 -0.22 -17.36 5.15
N TRP A 173 -0.78 -18.30 4.40
CA TRP A 173 -1.49 -19.44 4.95
C TRP A 173 -1.32 -20.68 4.06
N PHE A 174 -1.63 -21.86 4.61
CA PHE A 174 -1.64 -23.08 3.82
C PHE A 174 -2.81 -23.10 2.83
N ALA A 175 -2.53 -23.46 1.59
CA ALA A 175 -3.55 -23.70 0.58
C ALA A 175 -4.18 -25.07 0.77
N ILE A 176 -5.46 -25.16 0.44
CA ILE A 176 -6.13 -26.44 0.22
C ILE A 176 -5.89 -26.84 -1.24
N GLN A 177 -5.22 -27.97 -1.47
CA GLN A 177 -5.21 -28.57 -2.78
C GLN A 177 -6.59 -29.20 -3.04
N ASN A 178 -7.30 -28.64 -4.03
CA ASN A 178 -8.54 -29.23 -4.59
C ASN A 178 -9.82 -29.13 -3.76
N ASN A 179 -10.16 -28.06 -3.06
CA ASN A 179 -11.51 -27.79 -2.49
C ASN A 179 -12.30 -29.03 -1.99
N LYS A 180 -11.63 -29.98 -1.36
CA LYS A 180 -12.21 -31.28 -1.04
C LYS A 180 -12.73 -31.45 0.38
N ILE A 181 -12.73 -30.40 1.20
CA ILE A 181 -13.18 -30.51 2.60
C ILE A 181 -14.71 -30.69 2.64
N ASP A 182 -15.41 -29.83 1.92
CA ASP A 182 -16.87 -29.81 1.80
C ASP A 182 -17.46 -30.98 0.98
N SER A 183 -16.62 -31.74 0.31
CA SER A 183 -16.98 -32.97 -0.40
C SER A 183 -16.35 -34.24 0.18
N ASN A 184 -15.60 -34.14 1.28
CA ASN A 184 -14.98 -35.31 1.92
C ASN A 184 -15.95 -36.00 2.89
N GLU A 185 -16.38 -37.21 2.55
CA GLU A 185 -17.35 -37.96 3.34
C GLU A 185 -16.92 -38.23 4.79
N GLU A 186 -15.63 -38.35 5.06
CA GLU A 186 -15.11 -38.54 6.41
C GLU A 186 -15.22 -37.28 7.27
N ILE A 187 -15.13 -36.10 6.63
CA ILE A 187 -15.23 -34.81 7.31
C ILE A 187 -16.71 -34.43 7.49
N ILE A 188 -17.51 -34.54 6.42
CA ILE A 188 -18.93 -34.14 6.42
C ILE A 188 -19.74 -34.85 7.50
N LYS A 189 -19.40 -36.10 7.80
CA LYS A 189 -20.10 -36.94 8.81
C LYS A 189 -19.69 -36.61 10.25
N LEU A 190 -18.71 -35.75 10.48
CA LEU A 190 -18.29 -35.38 11.85
C LEU A 190 -19.27 -34.36 12.45
N GLU A 191 -19.68 -34.62 13.68
CA GLU A 191 -20.54 -33.71 14.46
C GLU A 191 -19.83 -32.35 14.63
N SER A 192 -18.53 -32.35 14.92
CA SER A 192 -17.70 -31.15 15.00
C SER A 192 -17.67 -30.34 13.71
N TYR A 193 -17.79 -30.97 12.53
CA TYR A 193 -17.93 -30.24 11.27
C TYR A 193 -19.29 -29.58 11.13
N GLN A 194 -20.38 -30.20 11.64
CA GLN A 194 -21.67 -29.54 11.68
C GLN A 194 -21.68 -28.36 12.67
N THR A 195 -21.01 -28.48 13.80
CA THR A 195 -20.77 -27.38 14.74
C THR A 195 -19.99 -26.25 14.07
N TYR A 196 -18.98 -26.59 13.29
CA TYR A 196 -18.22 -25.62 12.50
C TYR A 196 -19.09 -24.91 11.45
N LEU A 197 -19.89 -25.65 10.68
CA LEU A 197 -20.78 -25.08 9.66
C LEU A 197 -21.79 -24.11 10.27
N SER A 198 -22.32 -24.42 11.43
CA SER A 198 -23.34 -23.60 12.10
C SER A 198 -22.75 -22.30 12.70
N ASN A 199 -21.52 -22.34 13.21
CA ASN A 199 -20.97 -21.25 14.01
C ASN A 199 -19.82 -20.48 13.34
N CYS A 200 -19.11 -21.07 12.39
CA CYS A 200 -17.86 -20.52 11.87
C CYS A 200 -17.84 -20.32 10.34
N ALA A 201 -18.61 -21.14 9.61
CA ALA A 201 -18.51 -21.18 8.16
C ALA A 201 -19.03 -19.92 7.46
N SER A 202 -19.92 -19.14 8.08
CA SER A 202 -20.36 -17.84 7.58
C SER A 202 -19.19 -16.89 7.34
N CYS A 203 -18.19 -16.95 8.22
CA CYS A 203 -17.00 -16.11 8.18
C CYS A 203 -15.78 -16.82 7.55
N HIS A 204 -15.60 -18.12 7.85
CA HIS A 204 -14.42 -18.86 7.43
C HIS A 204 -14.64 -19.78 6.23
N LYS A 205 -15.82 -19.76 5.59
CA LYS A 205 -16.32 -20.65 4.52
C LYS A 205 -16.40 -22.12 4.95
N ALA A 206 -17.29 -22.90 4.34
CA ALA A 206 -17.43 -24.32 4.61
C ALA A 206 -16.13 -25.10 4.40
N ASN A 207 -15.31 -24.71 3.45
CA ASN A 207 -14.01 -25.32 3.15
C ASN A 207 -12.83 -24.73 3.96
N LEU A 208 -13.08 -23.95 4.99
CA LEU A 208 -12.09 -23.31 5.88
C LEU A 208 -11.14 -22.32 5.18
N SER A 209 -11.37 -21.96 3.92
CA SER A 209 -10.45 -21.08 3.17
C SER A 209 -10.48 -19.61 3.59
N GLY A 210 -11.48 -19.21 4.37
CA GLY A 210 -11.66 -17.80 4.73
C GLY A 210 -12.13 -16.92 3.58
N TYR A 211 -12.26 -15.63 3.82
CA TYR A 211 -12.59 -14.62 2.83
C TYR A 211 -11.48 -13.58 2.72
N ASN A 212 -11.17 -13.17 1.50
CA ASN A 212 -10.37 -11.97 1.24
C ASN A 212 -11.28 -10.73 1.28
N GLU A 213 -10.72 -9.58 1.65
CA GLU A 213 -11.47 -8.31 1.64
C GLU A 213 -12.03 -7.95 0.24
N SER A 214 -11.41 -8.46 -0.83
CA SER A 214 -11.87 -8.28 -2.22
C SER A 214 -13.09 -9.12 -2.60
N GLU A 215 -13.35 -10.21 -1.88
CA GLU A 215 -14.49 -11.11 -2.16
C GLU A 215 -15.74 -10.71 -1.39
N ASN A 216 -15.60 -9.90 -0.35
CA ASN A 216 -16.68 -9.47 0.51
C ASN A 216 -16.94 -7.97 0.31
N THR A 217 -18.14 -7.58 -0.05
CA THR A 217 -18.59 -6.18 -0.16
C THR A 217 -18.62 -5.44 1.18
N GLY A 218 -18.30 -6.13 2.28
CA GLY A 218 -18.17 -5.59 3.64
C GLY A 218 -16.81 -5.96 4.21
N ASP A 219 -15.88 -5.11 4.14
CA ASP A 219 -14.63 -4.83 4.89
C ASP A 219 -14.06 -5.85 5.91
N SER A 220 -14.52 -7.10 5.95
CA SER A 220 -14.13 -8.10 6.94
C SER A 220 -13.23 -9.15 6.31
N TYR A 221 -11.99 -9.20 6.76
CA TYR A 221 -11.07 -10.28 6.46
C TYR A 221 -11.29 -11.42 7.47
N PHE A 222 -11.59 -12.59 6.96
CA PHE A 222 -11.66 -13.81 7.75
C PHE A 222 -10.53 -14.75 7.32
N PRO A 223 -9.56 -15.04 8.22
CA PRO A 223 -8.41 -15.86 7.88
C PRO A 223 -8.80 -17.29 7.51
N SER A 224 -7.99 -17.92 6.65
CA SER A 224 -8.07 -19.36 6.45
C SER A 224 -7.75 -20.10 7.75
N LEU A 225 -8.53 -21.13 8.06
CA LEU A 225 -8.28 -22.03 9.18
C LEU A 225 -7.57 -23.33 8.74
N VAL A 226 -7.23 -23.46 7.47
CA VAL A 226 -6.47 -24.60 6.95
C VAL A 226 -5.04 -24.54 7.47
N GLY A 227 -4.55 -25.65 8.01
CA GLY A 227 -3.22 -25.72 8.62
C GLY A 227 -3.11 -25.08 10.00
N ILE A 228 -4.22 -24.58 10.54
CA ILE A 228 -4.22 -23.80 11.79
C ILE A 228 -3.73 -24.63 12.98
N SER A 229 -4.05 -25.93 13.06
CA SER A 229 -3.60 -26.80 14.13
C SER A 229 -2.09 -27.02 14.15
N ARG A 230 -1.41 -26.84 13.01
CA ARG A 230 0.07 -26.90 12.90
C ARG A 230 0.74 -25.60 13.34
N LEU A 231 0.01 -24.50 13.34
CA LEU A 231 0.53 -23.16 13.59
C LEU A 231 0.26 -22.67 15.02
N LYS A 232 -0.82 -23.15 15.63
CA LYS A 232 -1.30 -22.69 16.94
C LYS A 232 -1.50 -23.88 17.88
N SER A 233 -1.19 -23.69 19.15
CA SER A 233 -1.48 -24.69 20.18
C SER A 233 -3.00 -24.75 20.44
N LYS A 234 -3.47 -25.90 20.97
CA LYS A 234 -4.86 -26.08 21.37
C LYS A 234 -5.32 -24.92 22.29
N GLU A 235 -4.56 -24.62 23.33
CA GLU A 235 -4.89 -23.54 24.27
C GLU A 235 -5.01 -22.16 23.61
N SER A 236 -4.16 -21.86 22.63
CA SER A 236 -4.19 -20.56 21.94
C SER A 236 -5.37 -20.39 20.98
N LEU A 237 -5.99 -21.48 20.54
CA LEU A 237 -7.13 -21.45 19.61
C LEU A 237 -8.46 -21.62 20.34
N THR A 238 -8.52 -22.52 21.32
CA THR A 238 -9.79 -23.04 21.83
C THR A 238 -10.14 -22.60 23.23
N SER A 239 -9.25 -21.91 23.98
CA SER A 239 -9.70 -21.32 25.26
C SER A 239 -10.72 -20.21 24.99
N LEU A 240 -11.80 -20.16 25.76
CA LEU A 240 -12.82 -19.11 25.66
C LEU A 240 -12.23 -17.71 25.70
N LYS A 241 -11.16 -17.49 26.51
CA LYS A 241 -10.44 -16.23 26.57
C LYS A 241 -9.76 -15.87 25.25
N ALA A 242 -9.09 -16.83 24.62
CA ALA A 242 -8.43 -16.64 23.33
C ALA A 242 -9.47 -16.44 22.22
N PHE A 243 -10.57 -17.21 22.25
CA PHE A 243 -11.66 -17.09 21.29
C PHE A 243 -12.29 -15.69 21.34
N LYS A 244 -12.72 -15.23 22.50
CA LYS A 244 -13.30 -13.89 22.70
C LYS A 244 -12.32 -12.80 22.26
N TYR A 245 -11.02 -12.93 22.55
CA TYR A 245 -10.00 -11.98 22.11
C TYR A 245 -9.84 -11.95 20.58
N ASN A 246 -9.79 -13.12 19.94
CA ASN A 246 -9.62 -13.23 18.49
C ASN A 246 -10.82 -12.69 17.71
N HIS A 247 -12.05 -12.78 18.28
CA HIS A 247 -13.30 -12.35 17.64
C HIS A 247 -13.86 -11.03 18.17
N LYS A 248 -13.06 -10.27 18.93
CA LYS A 248 -13.51 -9.04 19.62
C LYS A 248 -14.18 -7.99 18.71
N TYR A 249 -13.83 -7.98 17.43
CA TYR A 249 -14.40 -7.05 16.44
C TYR A 249 -15.18 -7.77 15.33
N SER A 250 -15.55 -9.01 15.56
CA SER A 250 -16.47 -9.73 14.67
C SER A 250 -17.88 -9.15 14.84
N ASN A 251 -18.53 -8.80 13.73
CA ASN A 251 -19.93 -8.39 13.72
C ASN A 251 -20.87 -9.59 13.61
N ASP A 252 -20.40 -10.78 13.97
CA ASP A 252 -21.15 -12.03 13.81
C ASP A 252 -22.15 -12.17 14.96
N ILE A 253 -23.40 -11.75 14.70
CA ILE A 253 -24.53 -11.77 15.63
C ILE A 253 -24.84 -13.19 16.12
N ASN A 254 -24.44 -14.22 15.34
CA ASN A 254 -24.73 -15.62 15.69
C ASN A 254 -23.81 -16.19 16.77
N LEU A 255 -22.71 -15.56 17.07
CA LEU A 255 -21.73 -15.99 18.08
C LEU A 255 -21.88 -15.23 19.41
N MET A 256 -22.72 -14.18 19.45
CA MET A 256 -22.91 -13.35 20.64
C MET A 256 -24.33 -13.47 21.17
N ASP A 257 -24.48 -13.58 22.47
CA ASP A 257 -25.74 -13.41 23.14
C ASP A 257 -26.13 -11.92 23.14
N SER A 258 -27.28 -11.60 22.55
CA SER A 258 -27.79 -10.24 22.42
C SER A 258 -28.06 -9.53 23.76
N ASP A 259 -28.24 -10.30 24.84
CA ASP A 259 -28.59 -9.75 26.15
C ASP A 259 -27.38 -9.54 27.07
N THR A 260 -26.27 -10.25 26.83
CA THR A 260 -25.10 -10.25 27.71
C THR A 260 -23.80 -9.80 27.02
N ASP A 261 -23.82 -9.56 25.72
CA ASP A 261 -22.61 -9.38 24.88
C ASP A 261 -21.61 -10.56 25.00
N ASP A 262 -22.08 -11.75 25.40
CA ASP A 262 -21.30 -12.97 25.52
C ASP A 262 -21.47 -13.88 24.30
N TYR A 263 -20.41 -14.62 23.94
CA TYR A 263 -20.46 -15.61 22.86
C TYR A 263 -21.23 -16.86 23.30
N ILE A 264 -22.09 -17.38 22.41
CA ILE A 264 -22.91 -18.60 22.64
C ILE A 264 -22.11 -19.89 22.43
N ILE A 265 -20.81 -19.84 22.32
CA ILE A 265 -19.96 -21.02 22.13
C ILE A 265 -19.35 -21.48 23.45
N TYR A 266 -19.41 -22.79 23.70
CA TYR A 266 -18.89 -23.41 24.93
C TYR A 266 -17.46 -23.91 24.75
N GLN A 267 -16.74 -24.10 25.86
CA GLN A 267 -15.36 -24.63 25.84
C GLN A 267 -15.28 -26.01 25.17
N SER A 268 -16.30 -26.87 25.38
CA SER A 268 -16.39 -28.18 24.73
C SER A 268 -16.40 -28.08 23.22
N ASP A 269 -17.18 -27.14 22.68
CA ASP A 269 -17.28 -26.93 21.23
C ASP A 269 -15.95 -26.46 20.62
N LEU A 270 -15.24 -25.60 21.32
CA LEU A 270 -13.92 -25.16 20.90
C LEU A 270 -12.88 -26.28 20.91
N ASP A 271 -12.97 -27.18 21.87
CA ASP A 271 -12.11 -28.36 21.96
C ASP A 271 -12.34 -29.33 20.80
N GLU A 272 -13.62 -29.59 20.48
CA GLU A 272 -14.02 -30.40 19.32
C GLU A 272 -13.61 -29.78 17.99
N LEU A 273 -13.69 -28.43 17.86
CA LEU A 273 -13.23 -27.71 16.68
C LEU A 273 -11.72 -27.85 16.47
N TYR A 274 -10.93 -27.87 17.56
CA TYR A 274 -9.50 -28.09 17.41
C TYR A 274 -9.18 -29.51 16.89
N ASP A 275 -9.89 -30.51 17.40
CA ASP A 275 -9.74 -31.89 16.93
C ASP A 275 -10.18 -32.02 15.46
N LEU A 276 -11.24 -31.33 15.06
CA LEU A 276 -11.66 -31.20 13.66
C LEU A 276 -10.53 -30.59 12.79
N PHE A 277 -9.96 -29.46 13.20
CA PHE A 277 -8.87 -28.82 12.46
C PHE A 277 -7.66 -29.73 12.35
N THR A 278 -7.30 -30.44 13.41
CA THR A 278 -6.20 -31.42 13.40
C THR A 278 -6.45 -32.53 12.39
N LYS A 279 -7.69 -33.06 12.35
CA LYS A 279 -8.08 -34.11 11.39
C LYS A 279 -8.06 -33.59 9.95
N ILE A 280 -8.58 -32.39 9.71
CA ILE A 280 -8.57 -31.74 8.39
C ILE A 280 -7.12 -31.52 7.94
N ASP A 281 -6.27 -30.97 8.79
CA ASP A 281 -4.86 -30.71 8.48
C ASP A 281 -4.07 -32.01 8.20
N TYR A 282 -4.42 -33.11 8.84
CA TYR A 282 -3.89 -34.43 8.55
C TYR A 282 -4.33 -34.97 7.19
N ILE A 283 -5.63 -34.82 6.85
CA ILE A 283 -6.20 -35.31 5.59
C ILE A 283 -5.71 -34.47 4.41
N THR A 284 -5.68 -33.14 4.56
CA THR A 284 -5.35 -32.23 3.45
C THR A 284 -3.87 -32.22 3.12
N LYS A 285 -2.99 -32.52 4.08
CA LYS A 285 -1.51 -32.55 3.93
C LYS A 285 -0.96 -31.45 3.02
N SER A 286 -1.61 -30.30 3.01
CA SER A 286 -1.22 -29.22 2.11
C SER A 286 0.13 -28.64 2.54
N GLU A 287 1.12 -28.69 1.65
CA GLU A 287 2.41 -28.03 1.81
C GLU A 287 2.49 -26.71 1.01
N GLN A 288 1.49 -26.47 0.18
CA GLN A 288 1.45 -25.24 -0.61
C GLN A 288 1.07 -24.05 0.27
N VAL A 289 1.87 -23.01 0.20
CA VAL A 289 1.60 -21.73 0.88
C VAL A 289 1.03 -20.74 -0.12
N ILE A 290 -0.04 -20.07 0.27
CA ILE A 290 -0.60 -18.91 -0.44
C ILE A 290 -0.24 -17.65 0.35
N ILE A 291 0.13 -16.60 -0.36
CA ILE A 291 0.29 -15.27 0.18
C ILE A 291 -0.94 -14.45 -0.21
N SER A 292 -1.50 -13.70 0.74
CA SER A 292 -2.63 -12.82 0.46
C SER A 292 -2.24 -11.75 -0.56
N GLU A 293 -3.24 -11.21 -1.25
CA GLU A 293 -3.09 -9.90 -1.84
C GLU A 293 -2.72 -8.88 -0.77
N PHE A 294 -2.06 -7.80 -1.20
CA PHE A 294 -1.65 -6.71 -0.33
C PHE A 294 -2.87 -5.88 0.07
N GLN A 295 -3.33 -6.06 1.29
CA GLN A 295 -4.50 -5.38 1.80
C GLN A 295 -4.10 -4.08 2.50
N LEU A 296 -4.92 -3.04 2.35
CA LEU A 296 -4.75 -1.82 3.14
C LEU A 296 -5.06 -2.12 4.61
N LEU A 297 -4.16 -1.72 5.50
CA LEU A 297 -4.46 -1.71 6.93
C LEU A 297 -5.32 -0.47 7.22
N LEU A 298 -6.61 -0.67 7.40
CA LEU A 298 -7.57 0.38 7.73
C LEU A 298 -8.07 0.23 9.18
N ASP A 299 -8.44 1.36 9.79
CA ASP A 299 -9.17 1.39 11.06
C ASP A 299 -10.68 1.12 10.88
N ASN A 300 -11.45 1.19 11.96
CA ASN A 300 -12.91 0.98 11.94
C ASN A 300 -13.70 2.13 11.30
N HIS A 301 -13.07 3.27 10.99
CA HIS A 301 -13.64 4.36 10.21
C HIS A 301 -13.22 4.34 8.74
N LYS A 302 -12.49 3.29 8.30
CA LYS A 302 -11.93 3.15 6.96
C LYS A 302 -10.87 4.18 6.62
N LEU A 303 -10.25 4.78 7.62
CA LEU A 303 -9.06 5.58 7.48
C LEU A 303 -7.83 4.67 7.58
N PRO A 304 -6.65 5.08 7.06
CA PRO A 304 -5.42 4.31 7.23
C PRO A 304 -5.14 4.00 8.70
N GLY A 305 -4.73 2.77 8.98
CA GLY A 305 -4.37 2.34 10.33
C GLY A 305 -3.10 3.00 10.89
N SER A 306 -2.59 4.01 10.18
CA SER A 306 -1.45 4.83 10.59
C SER A 306 -1.86 6.28 10.91
N ASN A 307 -0.97 7.00 11.60
CA ASN A 307 -1.15 8.44 11.82
C ASN A 307 -1.03 9.23 10.51
N PRO A 308 -1.86 10.29 10.29
CA PRO A 308 -1.66 11.23 9.20
C PRO A 308 -0.35 12.03 9.37
N PRO A 309 0.18 12.69 8.33
CA PRO A 309 -0.33 12.75 6.95
C PRO A 309 -0.14 11.44 6.18
N TRP A 310 -1.12 11.11 5.30
CA TRP A 310 -1.11 9.87 4.52
C TRP A 310 -0.65 10.03 3.08
N GLY A 311 -0.47 11.26 2.63
CA GLY A 311 0.10 11.62 1.34
C GLY A 311 0.98 12.84 1.47
N TYR A 312 2.03 12.90 0.66
CA TYR A 312 3.00 13.97 0.66
C TYR A 312 3.33 14.40 -0.76
N LEU A 313 3.71 15.67 -0.89
CA LEU A 313 4.46 16.19 -2.01
C LEU A 313 5.82 16.61 -1.46
N SER A 314 6.90 16.21 -2.13
CA SER A 314 8.27 16.52 -1.70
C SER A 314 9.12 17.02 -2.87
N SER A 315 10.17 17.78 -2.56
CA SER A 315 11.18 18.21 -3.51
C SER A 315 12.56 17.82 -3.02
N THR A 316 13.35 17.23 -3.91
CA THR A 316 14.72 16.78 -3.65
C THR A 316 15.68 17.46 -4.62
N ASP A 317 16.75 18.03 -4.13
CA ASP A 317 17.85 18.54 -4.95
C ASP A 317 18.66 17.38 -5.50
N LEU A 318 18.74 17.26 -6.82
CA LEU A 318 19.39 16.14 -7.49
C LEU A 318 20.92 16.17 -7.40
N THR A 319 21.51 17.32 -7.10
CA THR A 319 22.97 17.46 -6.99
C THR A 319 23.46 16.99 -5.62
N SER A 320 22.80 17.42 -4.56
CA SER A 320 23.15 17.05 -3.19
C SER A 320 22.45 15.77 -2.70
N GLY A 321 21.36 15.39 -3.34
CA GLY A 321 20.48 14.29 -2.89
C GLY A 321 19.64 14.64 -1.65
N LYS A 322 19.59 15.91 -1.24
CA LYS A 322 18.87 16.34 -0.02
C LYS A 322 17.44 16.74 -0.33
N THR A 323 16.54 16.37 0.58
CA THR A 323 15.17 16.87 0.58
C THR A 323 15.15 18.34 0.92
N LEU A 324 14.57 19.15 0.03
CA LEU A 324 14.45 20.61 0.22
C LEU A 324 13.21 20.95 1.05
N TRP A 325 12.09 20.31 0.74
CA TRP A 325 10.85 20.45 1.47
C TRP A 325 9.95 19.22 1.28
N LYS A 326 9.04 19.02 2.23
CA LYS A 326 8.02 17.96 2.21
C LYS A 326 6.75 18.46 2.88
N VAL A 327 5.63 18.47 2.17
CA VAL A 327 4.34 18.99 2.63
C VAL A 327 3.25 17.92 2.48
N PRO A 328 2.18 17.94 3.31
CA PRO A 328 1.01 17.10 3.10
C PRO A 328 0.37 17.36 1.74
N PHE A 329 -0.05 16.30 1.05
CA PHE A 329 -0.71 16.39 -0.25
C PHE A 329 -2.10 15.77 -0.19
N GLY A 330 -3.13 16.62 -0.42
CA GLY A 330 -4.53 16.25 -0.34
C GLY A 330 -5.10 16.30 1.09
N ILE A 331 -6.39 16.02 1.17
CA ILE A 331 -7.16 15.97 2.42
C ILE A 331 -7.98 14.69 2.46
N ALA A 332 -7.79 13.88 3.48
CA ALA A 332 -8.64 12.74 3.78
C ALA A 332 -9.77 13.17 4.72
N THR A 333 -11.00 12.76 4.41
CA THR A 333 -12.17 13.06 5.25
C THR A 333 -12.70 11.78 5.88
N ASP A 334 -12.78 11.77 7.19
CA ASP A 334 -13.49 10.72 7.92
C ASP A 334 -14.99 10.80 7.58
N LYS A 335 -15.52 9.75 6.98
CA LYS A 335 -16.92 9.70 6.53
C LYS A 335 -17.91 9.64 7.71
N ILE A 336 -17.48 9.18 8.88
CA ILE A 336 -18.29 9.05 10.09
C ILE A 336 -18.32 10.38 10.85
N THR A 337 -17.16 10.89 11.25
CA THR A 337 -17.06 12.10 12.09
C THR A 337 -17.06 13.42 11.28
N LYS A 338 -16.91 13.35 9.96
CA LYS A 338 -16.75 14.49 9.03
C LYS A 338 -15.48 15.32 9.28
N LYS A 339 -14.54 14.80 10.07
CA LYS A 339 -13.28 15.47 10.35
C LYS A 339 -12.29 15.30 9.20
N ASN A 340 -11.56 16.35 8.90
CA ASN A 340 -10.53 16.38 7.86
C ASN A 340 -9.14 16.15 8.45
N TYR A 341 -8.32 15.40 7.71
CA TYR A 341 -6.93 15.10 8.06
C TYR A 341 -6.00 15.44 6.90
N PRO A 342 -4.77 15.92 7.18
CA PRO A 342 -3.83 16.31 6.14
C PRO A 342 -3.25 15.08 5.43
N GLY A 343 -3.05 15.25 4.12
CA GLY A 343 -2.48 14.22 3.25
C GLY A 343 -3.46 13.09 2.95
N ASP A 344 -3.51 12.68 1.72
CA ASP A 344 -4.35 11.57 1.28
C ASP A 344 -3.64 10.74 0.20
N MET A 345 -4.15 9.54 -0.06
CA MET A 345 -3.70 8.70 -1.16
C MET A 345 -3.79 9.46 -2.48
N ASN A 346 -2.78 9.32 -3.32
CA ASN A 346 -2.72 10.01 -4.61
C ASN A 346 -2.14 9.10 -5.70
N PHE A 347 -2.73 9.18 -6.91
CA PHE A 347 -2.32 8.44 -8.09
C PHE A 347 -2.35 9.30 -9.37
N GLY A 348 -2.40 10.62 -9.23
CA GLY A 348 -2.58 11.52 -10.38
C GLY A 348 -1.28 12.04 -10.97
N GLY A 349 -0.24 12.16 -10.17
CA GLY A 349 1.05 12.66 -10.63
C GLY A 349 1.20 14.18 -10.63
N VAL A 350 2.31 14.64 -11.20
CA VAL A 350 2.80 16.00 -11.08
C VAL A 350 3.51 16.46 -12.35
N ILE A 351 3.41 17.76 -12.66
CA ILE A 351 4.28 18.45 -13.62
C ILE A 351 4.86 19.71 -13.00
N THR A 352 5.95 20.20 -13.58
CA THR A 352 6.59 21.47 -13.23
C THR A 352 6.57 22.41 -14.42
N THR A 353 6.44 23.71 -14.16
CA THR A 353 6.53 24.75 -15.17
C THR A 353 7.88 25.48 -15.11
N LYS A 354 8.25 26.14 -16.21
CA LYS A 354 9.48 26.95 -16.25
C LYS A 354 9.44 28.12 -15.25
N SER A 355 8.25 28.62 -14.91
CA SER A 355 8.06 29.71 -13.94
C SER A 355 8.16 29.26 -12.47
N GLY A 356 8.40 27.97 -12.19
CA GLY A 356 8.52 27.46 -10.82
C GLY A 356 7.19 27.12 -10.16
N ILE A 357 6.15 26.86 -10.95
CA ILE A 357 4.88 26.34 -10.43
C ILE A 357 4.85 24.81 -10.60
N ILE A 358 4.48 24.11 -9.56
CA ILE A 358 4.17 22.70 -9.58
C ILE A 358 2.67 22.53 -9.69
N ILE A 359 2.21 21.66 -10.57
CA ILE A 359 0.80 21.29 -10.73
C ILE A 359 0.67 19.80 -10.38
N ALA A 360 -0.09 19.50 -9.33
CA ALA A 360 -0.26 18.15 -8.80
C ALA A 360 -1.75 17.79 -8.69
N THR A 361 -2.07 16.52 -8.96
CA THR A 361 -3.45 16.03 -8.94
C THR A 361 -3.51 14.59 -8.42
N GLY A 362 -4.72 14.04 -8.27
CA GLY A 362 -4.92 12.61 -7.95
C GLY A 362 -5.22 12.30 -6.51
N THR A 363 -5.54 13.28 -5.68
CA THR A 363 -6.03 13.06 -4.33
C THR A 363 -7.54 12.82 -4.32
N ARG A 364 -8.04 12.01 -3.35
CA ARG A 364 -9.47 11.62 -3.27
C ARG A 364 -10.42 12.79 -2.99
N ASP A 365 -9.91 13.93 -2.55
CA ASP A 365 -10.69 15.15 -2.37
C ASP A 365 -11.02 15.87 -3.69
N GLU A 366 -10.55 15.31 -4.84
CA GLU A 366 -10.84 15.75 -6.20
C GLU A 366 -10.31 17.16 -6.54
N TYR A 367 -9.31 17.65 -5.78
CA TYR A 367 -8.66 18.92 -6.11
C TYR A 367 -7.35 18.70 -6.90
N SER A 368 -7.17 19.48 -7.96
CA SER A 368 -5.84 19.76 -8.49
C SER A 368 -5.26 20.97 -7.76
N ARG A 369 -3.98 20.93 -7.44
CA ARG A 369 -3.29 21.92 -6.62
C ARG A 369 -2.07 22.47 -7.31
N PHE A 370 -1.79 23.73 -7.04
CA PHE A 370 -0.67 24.47 -7.58
C PHE A 370 0.22 24.90 -6.43
N TYR A 371 1.52 24.58 -6.52
CA TYR A 371 2.47 24.84 -5.45
C TYR A 371 3.63 25.66 -5.95
N ASP A 372 4.24 26.44 -5.06
CA ASP A 372 5.53 27.06 -5.24
C ASP A 372 6.65 26.00 -5.22
N ALA A 373 7.44 25.91 -6.26
CA ALA A 373 8.50 24.91 -6.36
C ALA A 373 9.68 25.18 -5.41
N ASP A 374 9.83 26.39 -4.89
CA ASP A 374 10.94 26.73 -4.00
C ASP A 374 10.70 26.31 -2.55
N ASN A 375 9.45 26.28 -2.10
CA ASN A 375 9.12 26.03 -0.69
C ASN A 375 7.93 25.08 -0.45
N GLY A 376 7.23 24.63 -1.50
CA GLY A 376 6.08 23.73 -1.40
C GLY A 376 4.80 24.38 -0.87
N ALA A 377 4.72 25.71 -0.83
CA ALA A 377 3.49 26.42 -0.43
C ALA A 377 2.37 26.21 -1.46
N GLU A 378 1.15 25.85 -1.00
CA GLU A 378 -0.02 25.79 -1.88
C GLU A 378 -0.42 27.21 -2.30
N LEU A 379 -0.34 27.49 -3.59
CA LEU A 379 -0.67 28.80 -4.18
C LEU A 379 -2.15 28.89 -4.59
N TYR A 380 -2.67 27.78 -5.12
CA TYR A 380 -4.02 27.70 -5.65
C TYR A 380 -4.51 26.26 -5.72
N LYS A 381 -5.81 26.06 -5.71
CA LYS A 381 -6.43 24.77 -5.99
C LYS A 381 -7.72 24.92 -6.75
N VAL A 382 -8.05 23.94 -7.58
CA VAL A 382 -9.29 23.89 -8.36
C VAL A 382 -9.94 22.53 -8.20
N LYS A 383 -11.26 22.55 -7.99
CA LYS A 383 -12.08 21.34 -7.90
C LYS A 383 -12.26 20.75 -9.29
N LEU A 384 -12.03 19.46 -9.42
CA LEU A 384 -12.33 18.67 -10.62
C LEU A 384 -13.64 17.89 -10.41
N PRO A 385 -14.34 17.49 -11.49
CA PRO A 385 -15.54 16.65 -11.38
C PRO A 385 -15.27 15.30 -10.68
N TYR A 386 -14.09 14.74 -10.88
CA TYR A 386 -13.57 13.50 -10.29
C TYR A 386 -12.10 13.68 -9.95
N ALA A 387 -11.52 12.77 -9.20
CA ALA A 387 -10.07 12.80 -8.96
C ALA A 387 -9.30 12.71 -10.29
N GLY A 388 -8.23 13.48 -10.41
CA GLY A 388 -7.35 13.43 -11.58
C GLY A 388 -6.46 12.19 -11.54
N SER A 389 -6.65 11.26 -12.46
CA SER A 389 -6.04 9.92 -12.41
C SER A 389 -4.78 9.75 -13.27
N SER A 390 -4.22 10.84 -13.78
CA SER A 390 -2.97 10.86 -14.55
C SER A 390 -2.23 12.19 -14.35
N PRO A 391 -0.93 12.28 -14.68
CA PRO A 391 -0.23 13.56 -14.66
C PRO A 391 -0.96 14.61 -15.48
N PRO A 392 -1.03 15.87 -15.01
CA PRO A 392 -1.54 16.97 -15.79
C PRO A 392 -0.73 17.18 -17.06
N ILE A 393 -1.31 17.85 -18.03
CA ILE A 393 -0.58 18.34 -19.20
C ILE A 393 -0.67 19.85 -19.28
N THR A 394 0.35 20.50 -19.87
CA THR A 394 0.29 21.91 -20.22
C THR A 394 0.80 22.13 -21.65
N TYR A 395 0.16 23.05 -22.36
CA TYR A 395 0.51 23.36 -23.74
C TYR A 395 0.18 24.79 -24.08
N MET A 396 0.81 25.29 -25.14
CA MET A 396 0.53 26.62 -25.69
C MET A 396 -0.33 26.47 -26.96
N TYR A 397 -1.38 27.29 -27.06
CA TYR A 397 -2.16 27.39 -28.27
C TYR A 397 -2.54 28.86 -28.49
N LYS A 398 -2.26 29.41 -29.69
CA LYS A 398 -2.49 30.81 -30.06
C LYS A 398 -1.96 31.81 -28.99
N GLY A 399 -0.79 31.58 -28.49
CA GLY A 399 -0.12 32.43 -27.46
C GLY A 399 -0.66 32.28 -26.05
N CYS A 400 -1.66 31.43 -25.82
CA CYS A 400 -2.25 31.17 -24.51
C CYS A 400 -1.78 29.84 -23.94
N GLN A 401 -1.54 29.78 -22.63
CA GLN A 401 -1.27 28.55 -21.92
C GLN A 401 -2.58 27.88 -21.49
N TYR A 402 -2.61 26.58 -21.72
CA TYR A 402 -3.69 25.69 -21.28
C TYR A 402 -3.13 24.63 -20.35
N ILE A 403 -3.96 24.18 -19.40
CA ILE A 403 -3.65 23.10 -18.46
C ILE A 403 -4.79 22.09 -18.53
N GLY A 404 -4.48 20.85 -18.89
CA GLY A 404 -5.45 19.76 -19.02
C GLY A 404 -5.32 18.72 -17.93
N PHE A 405 -6.45 18.20 -17.47
CA PHE A 405 -6.58 17.17 -16.45
C PHE A 405 -7.46 16.03 -16.93
N ASN A 406 -6.98 14.82 -16.83
CA ASN A 406 -7.79 13.63 -17.00
C ASN A 406 -8.52 13.35 -15.67
N SER A 407 -9.77 13.78 -15.56
CA SER A 407 -10.59 13.72 -14.35
C SER A 407 -11.55 12.54 -14.45
N THR A 408 -11.07 11.34 -14.19
CA THR A 408 -11.85 10.10 -14.36
C THR A 408 -12.08 9.34 -13.05
N GLY A 409 -11.52 9.80 -11.94
CA GLY A 409 -11.49 9.02 -10.71
C GLY A 409 -10.58 7.82 -10.88
N GLY A 410 -10.92 6.69 -10.28
CA GLY A 410 -10.15 5.48 -10.47
C GLY A 410 -10.57 4.35 -9.54
N ARG A 411 -10.34 3.12 -9.99
CA ARG A 411 -10.64 1.91 -9.25
C ARG A 411 -9.76 1.76 -8.01
N PHE A 412 -8.49 2.15 -8.16
CA PHE A 412 -7.51 2.07 -7.08
C PHE A 412 -7.76 3.20 -6.08
N ALA A 413 -7.56 2.95 -4.82
CA ALA A 413 -7.70 3.93 -3.75
C ALA A 413 -9.14 4.33 -3.35
N GLY A 414 -10.17 3.58 -3.76
CA GLY A 414 -11.53 3.85 -3.30
C GLY A 414 -11.99 5.28 -3.62
N TYR A 415 -11.64 5.79 -4.78
CA TYR A 415 -12.12 7.07 -5.32
C TYR A 415 -13.62 7.00 -5.63
N GLY A 416 -14.47 6.84 -4.73
CA GLY A 416 -15.91 6.69 -4.70
C GLY A 416 -16.74 7.04 -5.95
N LYS A 417 -16.19 7.82 -6.90
CA LYS A 417 -16.84 8.21 -8.14
C LYS A 417 -15.90 8.03 -9.32
N ASN A 418 -16.37 7.34 -10.34
CA ASN A 418 -15.72 7.24 -11.64
C ASN A 418 -16.45 8.12 -12.65
N GLY A 419 -15.71 8.65 -13.61
CA GLY A 419 -16.24 9.45 -14.70
C GLY A 419 -15.33 9.44 -15.92
N ASP A 420 -15.62 10.30 -16.88
CA ASP A 420 -15.01 10.36 -18.19
C ASP A 420 -14.66 11.79 -18.63
N ALA A 421 -14.43 12.69 -17.66
CA ALA A 421 -14.17 14.07 -17.93
C ALA A 421 -12.70 14.36 -18.27
N PHE A 422 -12.47 15.08 -19.37
CA PHE A 422 -11.22 15.76 -19.64
C PHE A 422 -11.44 17.27 -19.45
N VAL A 423 -10.77 17.86 -18.45
CA VAL A 423 -10.98 19.25 -18.03
C VAL A 423 -9.80 20.09 -18.46
N VAL A 424 -10.07 21.20 -19.14
CA VAL A 424 -9.04 22.13 -19.62
C VAL A 424 -9.31 23.51 -19.07
N PHE A 425 -8.28 24.10 -18.45
CA PHE A 425 -8.28 25.49 -18.03
C PHE A 425 -7.38 26.31 -18.94
N LYS A 426 -7.83 27.51 -19.26
CA LYS A 426 -7.08 28.56 -19.96
C LYS A 426 -6.72 29.65 -18.96
N LEU A 427 -5.54 30.28 -19.08
CA LEU A 427 -5.20 31.44 -18.27
C LEU A 427 -6.08 32.65 -18.64
N ASP A 428 -6.64 33.33 -17.64
CA ASP A 428 -7.54 34.48 -17.83
C ASP A 428 -6.89 35.68 -18.55
N SER A 429 -5.56 35.84 -18.42
CA SER A 429 -4.79 36.87 -19.08
C SER A 429 -4.69 36.71 -20.59
N CYS A 430 -5.15 35.59 -21.14
CA CYS A 430 -5.17 35.37 -22.58
C CYS A 430 -6.38 36.07 -23.22
N ALA A 431 -6.11 36.89 -24.25
CA ALA A 431 -7.18 37.55 -25.05
C ALA A 431 -8.18 36.50 -25.56
N THR A 432 -9.46 36.78 -25.43
CA THR A 432 -10.53 36.04 -26.10
C THR A 432 -10.49 36.35 -27.59
N GLU A 433 -10.82 35.38 -28.47
CA GLU A 433 -10.85 35.58 -29.94
C GLU A 433 -11.79 36.73 -30.39
N GLU A 434 -12.58 37.30 -29.49
CA GLU A 434 -13.46 38.46 -29.76
C GLU A 434 -12.72 39.81 -29.82
N ASN A 435 -11.40 39.83 -29.50
CA ASN A 435 -10.58 41.06 -29.47
C ASN A 435 -9.42 41.06 -30.48
N ILE A 436 -9.48 40.25 -31.54
CA ILE A 436 -8.52 40.28 -32.65
C ILE A 436 -9.23 40.57 -33.96
#